data_1133e9f61e72666d5d3e85f3e2f22b9c
#
_entry.id   1133e9f61e72666d5d3e85f3e2f22b9c
#
_cell.length_a   1.000
_cell.length_b   1.000
_cell.length_c   1.000
_cell.angle_alpha   90.00
_cell.angle_beta   90.00
_cell.angle_gamma   90.00
#
_symmetry.space_group_name_H-M   'P 1'
#
loop_
_entity.id
_entity.type
_entity.pdbx_description
1 polymer ?
#
loop_
_entity_poly.entity_id
_entity_poly.type
_entity_poly.pdbx_seq_one_letter_code
_entity_poly.pdbx_strand_id
1 'polypeptide(L)'
;SNVLGKRTTTKDEELLSNLLNSKTVLACYNTTDPKITLAQSKDFDSYKLYLADTGLFTTMLFNDKSEVYSDIYIKLMGDKLDANLGYLYENLIAQELAAAGHDLYYHTWQKPNSTHYYEIDFLLSQKTKLVPIEVKSSSVQYHDSITEFAKKYSDRTGEQYLLSQKDV
;
A
#
# COMPACT_ATOMS: atom_id res chain seq x y z
N SER A 1 5.60 1.32 -9.50
CA SER A 1 4.34 1.32 -10.22
C SER A 1 4.17 2.65 -10.95
N ASN A 2 4.28 2.62 -12.28
CA ASN A 2 4.01 3.77 -13.12
C ASN A 2 2.50 3.87 -13.33
N VAL A 3 1.83 4.60 -12.49
CA VAL A 3 0.47 5.01 -12.78
C VAL A 3 0.50 6.42 -13.32
N LEU A 4 0.42 6.49 -14.67
CA LEU A 4 -0.06 7.61 -15.46
C LEU A 4 0.49 8.99 -15.09
N GLY A 5 1.67 9.32 -15.62
CA GLY A 5 2.10 10.69 -15.83
C GLY A 5 1.30 11.42 -16.93
N LYS A 6 -0.01 11.19 -17.00
CA LYS A 6 -0.95 11.94 -17.81
C LYS A 6 -1.92 12.69 -16.88
N ARG A 7 -2.11 13.97 -17.15
CA ARG A 7 -3.21 14.75 -16.56
C ARG A 7 -4.49 13.93 -16.66
N THR A 8 -5.11 13.64 -15.53
CA THR A 8 -6.43 13.00 -15.46
C THR A 8 -7.42 13.84 -16.25
N THR A 9 -8.20 13.19 -17.08
CA THR A 9 -9.31 13.84 -17.78
C THR A 9 -10.53 13.85 -16.87
N THR A 10 -11.48 14.73 -17.11
CA THR A 10 -12.77 14.75 -16.39
C THR A 10 -13.44 13.37 -16.38
N LYS A 11 -13.25 12.59 -17.45
CA LYS A 11 -13.78 11.22 -17.56
C LYS A 11 -13.07 10.25 -16.62
N ASP A 12 -11.77 10.41 -16.39
CA ASP A 12 -11.00 9.58 -15.47
C ASP A 12 -11.40 9.88 -14.02
N GLU A 13 -11.67 11.15 -13.69
CA GLU A 13 -12.15 11.58 -12.38
C GLU A 13 -13.56 11.02 -12.08
N GLU A 14 -14.44 11.04 -13.07
CA GLU A 14 -15.78 10.45 -12.97
C GLU A 14 -15.71 8.93 -12.75
N LEU A 15 -14.85 8.24 -13.51
CA LEU A 15 -14.63 6.81 -13.36
C LEU A 15 -14.10 6.47 -11.96
N LEU A 16 -13.11 7.20 -11.49
CA LEU A 16 -12.55 7.04 -10.14
C LEU A 16 -13.64 7.26 -9.07
N SER A 17 -14.42 8.33 -9.21
CA SER A 17 -15.52 8.62 -8.29
C SER A 17 -16.54 7.47 -8.25
N ASN A 18 -16.89 6.92 -9.40
CA ASN A 18 -17.81 5.79 -9.49
C ASN A 18 -17.26 4.53 -8.82
N LEU A 19 -15.95 4.23 -9.02
CA LEU A 19 -15.28 3.10 -8.37
C LEU A 19 -15.23 3.25 -6.85
N LEU A 20 -14.93 4.43 -6.34
CA LEU A 20 -14.91 4.71 -4.91
C LEU A 20 -16.33 4.63 -4.30
N ASN A 21 -17.32 5.20 -4.99
CA ASN A 21 -18.72 5.19 -4.54
C ASN A 21 -19.31 3.76 -4.53
N SER A 22 -18.91 2.91 -5.46
CA SER A 22 -19.33 1.50 -5.49
C SER A 22 -18.69 0.65 -4.39
N LYS A 23 -17.71 1.21 -3.66
CA LYS A 23 -16.89 0.51 -2.65
C LYS A 23 -16.18 -0.74 -3.17
N THR A 24 -15.94 -0.81 -4.47
CA THR A 24 -15.16 -1.89 -5.09
C THR A 24 -13.65 -1.67 -4.92
N VAL A 25 -13.25 -0.43 -4.72
CA VAL A 25 -11.85 -0.05 -4.50
C VAL A 25 -11.68 0.80 -3.26
N LEU A 26 -10.50 0.71 -2.68
CA LEU A 26 -10.01 1.51 -1.56
C LEU A 26 -8.93 2.44 -2.09
N ALA A 27 -9.06 3.74 -1.86
CA ALA A 27 -8.03 4.70 -2.21
C ALA A 27 -7.10 4.93 -1.03
N CYS A 28 -5.80 4.77 -1.27
CA CYS A 28 -4.73 5.12 -0.35
C CYS A 28 -4.01 6.35 -0.92
N TYR A 29 -4.07 7.48 -0.23
CA TYR A 29 -3.56 8.74 -0.74
C TYR A 29 -2.16 9.04 -0.24
N ASN A 30 -1.34 9.64 -1.09
CA ASN A 30 -0.06 10.16 -0.65
C ASN A 30 -0.25 11.32 0.35
N THR A 31 0.59 11.37 1.36
CA THR A 31 0.72 12.54 2.24
C THR A 31 2.05 13.23 1.95
N THR A 32 1.99 14.51 1.58
CA THR A 32 3.19 15.27 1.18
C THR A 32 4.04 15.69 2.38
N ASP A 33 3.42 15.93 3.52
CA ASP A 33 4.09 16.25 4.80
C ASP A 33 3.41 15.46 5.92
N PRO A 34 3.97 14.31 6.32
CA PRO A 34 3.34 13.45 7.30
C PRO A 34 3.32 14.12 8.67
N LYS A 35 2.15 14.61 9.03
CA LYS A 35 1.80 15.14 10.34
C LYS A 35 0.77 14.24 11.00
N ILE A 36 0.53 14.44 12.28
CA ILE A 36 -0.47 13.68 13.04
C ILE A 36 -1.84 13.73 12.36
N THR A 37 -2.19 14.86 11.76
CA THR A 37 -3.42 15.01 10.96
C THR A 37 -3.11 14.77 9.49
N LEU A 38 -2.99 13.51 9.08
CA LEU A 38 -2.60 13.08 7.72
C LEU A 38 -3.50 13.67 6.62
N ALA A 39 -4.79 13.82 6.91
CA ALA A 39 -5.75 14.39 5.98
C ALA A 39 -5.42 15.82 5.53
N GLN A 40 -4.69 16.60 6.34
CA GLN A 40 -4.31 17.97 6.00
C GLN A 40 -3.24 18.07 4.91
N SER A 41 -2.42 17.03 4.75
CA SER A 41 -1.37 16.96 3.74
C SER A 41 -1.66 15.91 2.66
N LYS A 42 -2.92 15.52 2.53
CA LYS A 42 -3.41 14.58 1.52
C LYS A 42 -3.22 15.17 0.13
N ASP A 43 -2.53 14.43 -0.73
CA ASP A 43 -2.39 14.72 -2.15
C ASP A 43 -3.47 13.95 -2.93
N PHE A 44 -4.40 14.68 -3.50
CA PHE A 44 -5.51 14.08 -4.26
C PHE A 44 -5.09 13.59 -5.65
N ASP A 45 -3.96 14.07 -6.16
CA ASP A 45 -3.42 13.68 -7.47
C ASP A 45 -2.51 12.45 -7.40
N SER A 46 -2.10 12.06 -6.19
CA SER A 46 -1.20 10.94 -5.95
C SER A 46 -1.85 9.92 -5.04
N TYR A 47 -2.30 8.81 -5.62
CA TYR A 47 -2.97 7.74 -4.86
C TYR A 47 -2.65 6.36 -5.42
N LYS A 48 -2.78 5.36 -4.55
CA LYS A 48 -2.82 3.93 -4.90
C LYS A 48 -4.26 3.46 -4.80
N LEU A 49 -4.65 2.52 -5.65
CA LEU A 49 -5.95 1.85 -5.56
C LEU A 49 -5.75 0.39 -5.18
N TYR A 50 -6.46 -0.05 -4.17
CA TYR A 50 -6.55 -1.44 -3.75
C TYR A 50 -7.98 -1.93 -4.00
N LEU A 51 -8.14 -3.22 -4.28
CA LEU A 51 -9.48 -3.81 -4.35
C LEU A 51 -10.01 -4.01 -2.92
N ALA A 52 -11.27 -3.69 -2.72
CA ALA A 52 -11.93 -3.86 -1.42
C ALA A 52 -12.19 -5.34 -1.07
N ASP A 53 -11.98 -6.24 -2.03
CA ASP A 53 -12.08 -7.68 -1.87
C ASP A 53 -10.82 -8.36 -2.44
N THR A 54 -10.01 -8.95 -1.56
CA THR A 54 -8.78 -9.66 -1.94
C THR A 54 -9.07 -10.91 -2.77
N GLY A 55 -10.23 -11.56 -2.56
CA GLY A 55 -10.69 -12.70 -3.37
C GLY A 55 -10.96 -12.27 -4.82
N LEU A 56 -11.61 -11.11 -5.00
CA LEU A 56 -11.81 -10.51 -6.32
C LEU A 56 -10.48 -10.18 -6.99
N PHE A 57 -9.52 -9.61 -6.24
CA PHE A 57 -8.17 -9.32 -6.73
C PHE A 57 -7.47 -10.58 -7.22
N THR A 58 -7.51 -11.64 -6.44
CA THR A 58 -6.92 -12.95 -6.79
C THR A 58 -7.58 -13.52 -8.04
N THR A 59 -8.92 -13.46 -8.13
CA THR A 59 -9.67 -13.91 -9.29
C THR A 59 -9.29 -13.15 -10.55
N MET A 60 -9.15 -11.82 -10.47
CA MET A 60 -8.76 -10.99 -11.62
C MET A 60 -7.34 -11.27 -12.10
N LEU A 61 -6.39 -11.50 -11.16
CA LEU A 61 -5.02 -11.84 -11.52
C LEU A 61 -4.91 -13.17 -12.27
N PHE A 62 -5.82 -14.10 -12.01
CA PHE A 62 -5.71 -15.48 -12.46
C PHE A 62 -6.81 -15.92 -13.45
N ASN A 63 -7.69 -15.00 -13.84
CA ASN A 63 -8.88 -15.31 -14.64
C ASN A 63 -8.58 -15.87 -16.06
N ASP A 64 -7.35 -15.75 -16.56
CA ASP A 64 -7.00 -16.17 -17.93
C ASP A 64 -6.52 -17.64 -18.06
N LYS A 65 -6.41 -18.40 -16.97
CA LYS A 65 -5.86 -19.76 -17.02
C LYS A 65 -6.49 -20.69 -16.00
N SER A 66 -7.49 -21.46 -16.41
CA SER A 66 -8.20 -22.43 -15.55
C SER A 66 -7.33 -23.52 -14.92
N GLU A 67 -6.17 -23.84 -15.51
CA GLU A 67 -5.20 -24.81 -14.96
C GLU A 67 -4.29 -24.20 -13.88
N VAL A 68 -4.21 -22.88 -13.80
CA VAL A 68 -3.30 -22.16 -12.89
C VAL A 68 -3.88 -22.06 -11.48
N TYR A 69 -5.19 -22.16 -11.32
CA TYR A 69 -5.85 -22.03 -10.00
C TYR A 69 -5.33 -23.04 -8.97
N SER A 70 -5.20 -24.31 -9.38
CA SER A 70 -4.72 -25.35 -8.47
C SER A 70 -3.26 -25.14 -8.07
N ASP A 71 -2.41 -24.78 -9.04
CA ASP A 71 -0.98 -24.57 -8.79
C ASP A 71 -0.70 -23.31 -7.95
N ILE A 72 -1.47 -22.25 -8.15
CA ILE A 72 -1.32 -21.02 -7.39
C ILE A 72 -1.88 -21.17 -5.98
N TYR A 73 -3.04 -21.83 -5.84
CA TYR A 73 -3.59 -22.15 -4.53
C TYR A 73 -2.62 -23.02 -3.72
N ILE A 74 -2.02 -24.04 -4.38
CA ILE A 74 -1.00 -24.89 -3.76
C ILE A 74 0.27 -24.11 -3.42
N LYS A 75 0.68 -23.16 -4.25
CA LYS A 75 1.82 -22.29 -4.00
C LYS A 75 1.54 -21.27 -2.87
N LEU A 76 0.32 -20.70 -2.82
CA LEU A 76 -0.18 -19.87 -1.72
C LEU A 76 -0.13 -20.62 -0.39
N MET A 77 -0.63 -21.85 -0.38
CA MET A 77 -0.65 -22.68 0.81
C MET A 77 0.72 -23.28 1.15
N GLY A 78 1.63 -23.36 0.18
CA GLY A 78 2.94 -23.98 0.30
C GLY A 78 4.12 -23.02 0.51
N ASP A 79 3.87 -21.72 0.77
CA ASP A 79 4.94 -20.72 0.97
C ASP A 79 5.90 -20.56 -0.23
N LYS A 80 5.48 -20.94 -1.43
CA LYS A 80 6.31 -21.00 -2.65
C LYS A 80 5.95 -19.96 -3.70
N LEU A 81 5.25 -18.89 -3.31
CA LEU A 81 4.90 -17.83 -4.25
C LEU A 81 6.07 -16.87 -4.45
N ASP A 82 6.44 -16.72 -5.72
CA ASP A 82 7.47 -15.79 -6.16
C ASP A 82 7.13 -14.32 -5.83
N ALA A 83 8.17 -13.50 -5.76
CA ALA A 83 8.19 -12.08 -5.33
C ALA A 83 7.18 -11.12 -6.02
N ASN A 84 6.40 -11.58 -7.00
CA ASN A 84 5.43 -10.77 -7.73
C ASN A 84 4.09 -10.58 -6.98
N LEU A 85 3.92 -11.13 -5.79
CA LEU A 85 2.69 -11.01 -5.00
C LEU A 85 2.74 -9.97 -3.88
N GLY A 86 3.74 -9.10 -3.87
CA GLY A 86 3.79 -7.96 -2.95
C GLY A 86 2.47 -7.20 -2.92
N TYR A 87 1.87 -6.97 -4.10
CA TYR A 87 0.58 -6.30 -4.23
C TYR A 87 -0.59 -7.04 -3.55
N LEU A 88 -0.57 -8.36 -3.48
CA LEU A 88 -1.60 -9.13 -2.79
C LEU A 88 -1.54 -8.89 -1.28
N TYR A 89 -0.34 -8.87 -0.72
CA TYR A 89 -0.14 -8.59 0.72
C TYR A 89 -0.48 -7.14 1.05
N GLU A 90 -0.04 -6.18 0.23
CA GLU A 90 -0.44 -4.78 0.40
C GLU A 90 -1.97 -4.63 0.31
N ASN A 91 -2.62 -5.31 -0.65
CA ASN A 91 -4.07 -5.27 -0.81
C ASN A 91 -4.80 -5.85 0.42
N LEU A 92 -4.30 -6.96 0.97
CA LEU A 92 -4.85 -7.55 2.20
C LEU A 92 -4.74 -6.57 3.37
N ILE A 93 -3.56 -5.97 3.56
CA ILE A 93 -3.36 -4.99 4.64
C ILE A 93 -4.23 -3.74 4.44
N ALA A 94 -4.37 -3.26 3.21
CA ALA A 94 -5.27 -2.15 2.90
C ALA A 94 -6.72 -2.47 3.31
N GLN A 95 -7.18 -3.68 3.00
CA GLN A 95 -8.51 -4.15 3.35
C GLN A 95 -8.71 -4.25 4.86
N GLU A 96 -7.75 -4.83 5.59
CA GLU A 96 -7.79 -4.95 7.05
C GLU A 96 -7.80 -3.58 7.73
N LEU A 97 -6.95 -2.65 7.29
CA LEU A 97 -6.91 -1.30 7.83
C LEU A 97 -8.22 -0.54 7.56
N ALA A 98 -8.78 -0.66 6.36
CA ALA A 98 -10.06 -0.03 6.02
C ALA A 98 -11.22 -0.65 6.82
N ALA A 99 -11.23 -1.98 7.02
CA ALA A 99 -12.22 -2.68 7.83
C ALA A 99 -12.14 -2.27 9.31
N ALA A 100 -10.94 -1.95 9.80
CA ALA A 100 -10.73 -1.39 11.12
C ALA A 100 -11.13 0.10 11.25
N GLY A 101 -11.58 0.73 10.16
CA GLY A 101 -12.06 2.12 10.13
C GLY A 101 -10.98 3.16 9.90
N HIS A 102 -9.81 2.77 9.41
CA HIS A 102 -8.74 3.70 9.09
C HIS A 102 -8.89 4.26 7.67
N ASP A 103 -8.67 5.56 7.52
CA ASP A 103 -8.35 6.14 6.23
C ASP A 103 -6.94 5.71 5.81
N LEU A 104 -6.78 5.40 4.53
CA LEU A 104 -5.52 4.87 4.01
C LEU A 104 -4.63 6.00 3.49
N TYR A 105 -3.42 6.08 4.01
CA TYR A 105 -2.37 7.01 3.57
C TYR A 105 -1.07 6.26 3.36
N TYR A 106 -0.27 6.73 2.41
CA TYR A 106 1.12 6.33 2.21
C TYR A 106 2.01 7.58 2.14
N HIS A 107 3.33 7.40 2.19
CA HIS A 107 4.26 8.52 2.07
C HIS A 107 5.45 8.16 1.21
N THR A 108 5.79 9.06 0.29
CA THR A 108 7.00 8.96 -0.53
C THR A 108 7.88 10.19 -0.37
N TRP A 109 9.20 9.98 -0.33
CA TRP A 109 10.17 11.08 -0.38
C TRP A 109 11.44 10.64 -1.10
N GLN A 110 12.11 11.60 -1.72
CA GLN A 110 13.28 11.33 -2.53
C GLN A 110 14.46 10.85 -1.69
N LYS A 111 15.18 9.84 -2.18
CA LYS A 111 16.44 9.39 -1.59
C LYS A 111 17.53 10.45 -1.83
N PRO A 112 18.40 10.73 -0.84
CA PRO A 112 19.49 11.67 -1.02
C PRO A 112 20.37 11.28 -2.21
N ASN A 113 20.70 12.25 -3.05
CA ASN A 113 21.56 12.08 -4.24
C ASN A 113 21.12 10.97 -5.20
N SER A 114 19.82 10.70 -5.31
CA SER A 114 19.26 9.65 -6.14
C SER A 114 17.97 10.11 -6.83
N THR A 115 17.67 9.49 -7.97
CA THR A 115 16.37 9.64 -8.65
C THR A 115 15.29 8.71 -8.08
N HIS A 116 15.67 7.83 -7.15
CA HIS A 116 14.76 6.90 -6.49
C HIS A 116 14.11 7.52 -5.25
N TYR A 117 12.99 6.93 -4.84
CA TYR A 117 12.23 7.34 -3.69
C TYR A 117 12.26 6.25 -2.60
N TYR A 118 12.18 6.69 -1.35
CA TYR A 118 11.70 5.86 -0.26
C TYR A 118 10.18 5.88 -0.27
N GLU A 119 9.56 4.80 0.19
CA GLU A 119 8.13 4.69 0.31
C GLU A 119 7.77 3.96 1.61
N ILE A 120 6.79 4.46 2.32
CA ILE A 120 6.08 3.77 3.41
C ILE A 120 4.74 3.35 2.85
N ASP A 121 4.44 2.05 2.87
CA ASP A 121 3.25 1.48 2.23
C ASP A 121 1.96 1.97 2.87
N PHE A 122 1.91 2.02 4.21
CA PHE A 122 0.80 2.61 4.94
C PHE A 122 1.30 3.46 6.09
N LEU A 123 0.59 4.57 6.33
CA LEU A 123 0.89 5.50 7.41
C LEU A 123 -0.39 5.78 8.19
N LEU A 124 -0.38 5.48 9.47
CA LEU A 124 -1.48 5.75 10.38
C LEU A 124 -1.13 6.88 11.35
N SER A 125 -2.16 7.51 11.88
CA SER A 125 -2.05 8.43 13.00
C SER A 125 -2.65 7.79 14.24
N GLN A 126 -1.86 7.63 15.29
CA GLN A 126 -2.30 7.05 16.55
C GLN A 126 -1.94 7.96 17.71
N LYS A 127 -2.95 8.49 18.39
CA LYS A 127 -2.78 9.50 19.46
C LYS A 127 -2.01 10.72 18.92
N THR A 128 -0.78 10.89 19.38
CA THR A 128 0.11 12.02 19.03
C THR A 128 1.29 11.59 18.16
N LYS A 129 1.26 10.38 17.60
CA LYS A 129 2.36 9.80 16.83
C LYS A 129 1.90 9.23 15.51
N LEU A 130 2.82 9.17 14.58
CA LEU A 130 2.69 8.47 13.31
C LEU A 130 3.16 7.04 13.46
N VAL A 131 2.46 6.14 12.82
CA VAL A 131 2.75 4.70 12.82
C VAL A 131 2.97 4.27 11.37
N PRO A 132 4.24 4.19 10.91
CA PRO A 132 4.56 3.67 9.59
C PRO A 132 4.43 2.14 9.56
N ILE A 133 3.87 1.63 8.47
CA ILE A 133 3.72 0.21 8.20
C ILE A 133 4.35 -0.08 6.84
N GLU A 134 5.27 -1.01 6.79
CA GLU A 134 5.91 -1.53 5.58
C GLU A 134 5.53 -3.00 5.40
N VAL A 135 5.14 -3.40 4.19
CA VAL A 135 4.69 -4.75 3.85
C VAL A 135 5.71 -5.43 2.96
N LYS A 136 6.16 -6.61 3.33
CA LYS A 136 7.13 -7.41 2.57
C LYS A 136 6.55 -8.78 2.23
N SER A 137 6.60 -9.14 0.95
CA SER A 137 6.20 -10.48 0.47
C SER A 137 7.32 -11.53 0.61
N SER A 138 8.55 -11.10 0.87
CA SER A 138 9.73 -11.96 0.99
C SER A 138 10.64 -11.49 2.13
N SER A 139 11.91 -11.86 2.14
CA SER A 139 12.83 -11.64 3.26
C SER A 139 12.86 -10.17 3.76
N VAL A 140 12.94 -10.03 5.08
CA VAL A 140 12.99 -8.78 5.85
C VAL A 140 14.33 -8.04 5.72
N GLN A 141 15.26 -8.50 4.87
CA GLN A 141 16.64 -7.99 4.80
C GLN A 141 16.78 -6.51 4.38
N TYR A 142 15.77 -5.95 3.74
CA TYR A 142 15.79 -4.56 3.26
C TYR A 142 14.58 -3.78 3.79
N HIS A 143 14.80 -3.04 4.88
CA HIS A 143 13.81 -2.17 5.53
C HIS A 143 14.30 -0.71 5.65
N ASP A 144 15.01 -0.26 4.63
CA ASP A 144 15.61 1.07 4.62
C ASP A 144 14.56 2.18 4.74
N SER A 145 13.40 2.02 4.10
CA SER A 145 12.36 3.05 4.08
C SER A 145 11.83 3.35 5.47
N ILE A 146 11.47 2.32 6.24
CA ILE A 146 10.90 2.51 7.58
C ILE A 146 11.95 3.08 8.54
N THR A 147 13.21 2.63 8.41
CA THR A 147 14.33 3.15 9.21
C THR A 147 14.61 4.62 8.90
N GLU A 148 14.66 4.98 7.62
CA GLU A 148 14.90 6.35 7.20
C GLU A 148 13.70 7.27 7.52
N PHE A 149 12.47 6.75 7.47
CA PHE A 149 11.29 7.46 7.94
C PHE A 149 11.43 7.81 9.43
N ALA A 150 11.76 6.83 10.26
CA ALA A 150 11.91 7.02 11.69
C ALA A 150 13.03 8.00 12.05
N LYS A 151 14.13 8.03 11.29
CA LYS A 151 15.18 9.03 11.45
C LYS A 151 14.70 10.43 11.07
N LYS A 152 14.08 10.55 9.88
CA LYS A 152 13.63 11.84 9.32
C LYS A 152 12.54 12.49 10.15
N TYR A 153 11.63 11.69 10.70
CA TYR A 153 10.46 12.15 11.45
C TYR A 153 10.46 11.65 12.90
N SER A 154 11.64 11.60 13.53
CA SER A 154 11.85 11.00 14.86
C SER A 154 11.02 11.66 15.96
N ASP A 155 10.74 12.96 15.84
CA ASP A 155 9.91 13.74 16.78
C ASP A 155 8.45 13.29 16.80
N ARG A 156 7.95 12.74 15.69
CA ARG A 156 6.55 12.40 15.48
C ARG A 156 6.29 10.92 15.19
N THR A 157 7.32 10.10 15.02
CA THR A 157 7.18 8.65 14.82
C THR A 157 6.99 7.92 16.14
N GLY A 158 6.01 7.02 16.19
CA GLY A 158 5.75 6.10 17.29
C GLY A 158 6.20 4.69 16.98
N GLU A 159 5.31 3.73 17.22
CA GLU A 159 5.54 2.32 16.84
C GLU A 159 5.69 2.19 15.33
N GLN A 160 6.49 1.20 14.91
CA GLN A 160 6.77 0.92 13.51
C GLN A 160 6.45 -0.55 13.25
N TYR A 161 5.77 -0.85 12.18
CA TYR A 161 5.41 -2.21 11.83
C TYR A 161 6.03 -2.62 10.50
N LEU A 162 6.75 -3.72 10.53
CA LEU A 162 7.23 -4.42 9.36
C LEU A 162 6.46 -5.74 9.27
N LEU A 163 5.56 -5.84 8.33
CA LEU A 163 4.71 -7.00 8.12
C LEU A 163 5.35 -7.92 7.08
N SER A 164 5.62 -9.15 7.45
CA SER A 164 6.24 -10.14 6.57
C SER A 164 5.57 -11.49 6.75
N GLN A 165 5.56 -12.28 5.67
CA GLN A 165 5.10 -13.66 5.71
C GLN A 165 6.06 -14.58 6.47
N LYS A 166 7.32 -14.22 6.58
CA LYS A 166 8.34 -15.01 7.30
C LYS A 166 8.57 -14.41 8.67
N ASP A 167 8.54 -15.26 9.68
CA ASP A 167 8.99 -14.89 11.02
C ASP A 167 10.45 -14.40 10.98
N VAL A 168 10.71 -13.36 11.74
CA VAL A 168 12.04 -12.72 11.86
C VAL A 168 12.86 -13.47 12.90
#